data_1e103e78aeda4aac8ab1f7ec3fdb9f91
#
_entry.id   1e103e78aeda4aac8ab1f7ec3fdb9f91
#
_cell.length_a   1.000
_cell.length_b   1.000
_cell.length_c   1.000
_cell.angle_alpha   90.00
_cell.angle_beta   90.00
_cell.angle_gamma   90.00
#
_symmetry.space_group_name_H-M   'P 1'
#
loop_
_entity.id
_entity.type
_entity.pdbx_description
1 polymer ?
#
loop_
_entity_poly.entity_id
_entity_poly.type
_entity_poly.pdbx_seq_one_letter_code
_entity_poly.pdbx_strand_id
1 'polypeptide(L)'
;MSAATKQATPMLCIPKKNGTLRTVFDLRQQNENMWKDVTPFPDQDTIHHDIAQAKFRSKLDMTEAYEQTCIRPEDIGKMTFSTIFGMFQSQVMQMGDCNAPSTFQRSMTAIF
;
A
#
# COMPACT_ATOMS: atom_id res chain seq x y z
N MET A 1 0.41 -23.41 10.78
CA MET A 1 0.14 -24.31 9.63
C MET A 1 0.28 -23.49 8.37
N SER A 2 1.32 -23.71 7.61
CA SER A 2 1.47 -23.11 6.30
C SER A 2 0.50 -23.81 5.35
N ALA A 3 -0.63 -23.15 5.07
CA ALA A 3 -1.35 -23.49 3.87
C ALA A 3 -0.34 -23.32 2.71
N ALA A 4 -0.07 -24.40 1.99
CA ALA A 4 0.77 -24.34 0.80
C ALA A 4 0.06 -23.47 -0.23
N THR A 5 0.27 -22.16 -0.12
CA THR A 5 -0.15 -21.22 -1.15
C THR A 5 0.74 -21.49 -2.36
N LYS A 6 0.12 -21.95 -3.43
CA LYS A 6 0.81 -22.28 -4.69
C LYS A 6 1.42 -21.04 -5.38
N GLN A 7 1.23 -19.86 -4.83
CA GLN A 7 1.71 -18.60 -5.39
C GLN A 7 2.26 -17.71 -4.27
N ALA A 8 3.54 -17.41 -4.35
CA ALA A 8 4.18 -16.42 -3.50
C ALA A 8 4.80 -15.34 -4.39
N THR A 9 4.65 -14.08 -3.97
CA THR A 9 5.27 -12.96 -4.68
C THR A 9 6.73 -12.83 -4.28
N PRO A 10 7.65 -12.52 -5.20
CA PRO A 10 9.04 -12.27 -4.86
C PRO A 10 9.19 -10.93 -4.11
N MET A 11 10.03 -10.92 -3.10
CA MET A 11 10.46 -9.71 -2.41
C MET A 11 11.81 -9.25 -2.98
N LEU A 12 11.89 -7.99 -3.33
CA LEU A 12 13.10 -7.34 -3.83
C LEU A 12 13.55 -6.26 -2.85
N CYS A 13 14.86 -6.09 -2.71
CA CYS A 13 15.44 -5.02 -1.91
C CYS A 13 16.08 -3.99 -2.84
N ILE A 14 15.66 -2.73 -2.72
CA ILE A 14 16.18 -1.62 -3.50
C ILE A 14 16.93 -0.67 -2.57
N PRO A 15 18.19 -0.31 -2.85
CA PRO A 15 18.92 0.64 -2.04
C PRO A 15 18.31 2.05 -2.15
N LYS A 16 18.16 2.72 -1.01
CA LYS A 16 17.78 4.13 -0.94
C LYS A 16 19.01 5.02 -1.06
N LYS A 17 18.80 6.29 -1.41
CA LYS A 17 19.87 7.29 -1.49
C LYS A 17 20.63 7.48 -0.17
N ASN A 18 19.99 7.22 0.98
CA ASN A 18 20.59 7.34 2.31
C ASN A 18 21.33 6.08 2.78
N GLY A 19 21.53 5.07 1.92
CA GLY A 19 22.21 3.83 2.24
C GLY A 19 21.36 2.75 2.90
N THR A 20 20.10 3.02 3.24
CA THR A 20 19.17 2.01 3.75
C THR A 20 18.50 1.25 2.61
N LEU A 21 18.01 0.04 2.91
CA LEU A 21 17.29 -0.80 1.95
C LEU A 21 15.78 -0.56 2.04
N ARG A 22 15.14 -0.55 0.89
CA ARG A 22 13.69 -0.56 0.76
C ARG A 22 13.23 -1.92 0.23
N THR A 23 12.33 -2.57 0.94
CA THR A 23 11.71 -3.80 0.47
C THR A 23 10.54 -3.49 -0.45
N VAL A 24 10.46 -4.20 -1.57
CA VAL A 24 9.40 -4.06 -2.56
C VAL A 24 8.90 -5.45 -2.93
N PHE A 25 7.58 -5.60 -3.06
CA PHE A 25 6.94 -6.83 -3.50
C PHE A 25 6.47 -6.68 -4.95
N ASP A 26 6.70 -7.72 -5.74
CA ASP A 26 6.17 -7.78 -7.10
C ASP A 26 4.73 -8.29 -7.07
N LEU A 27 3.78 -7.38 -6.96
CA LEU A 27 2.35 -7.68 -6.86
C LEU A 27 1.61 -7.66 -8.21
N ARG A 28 2.32 -7.64 -9.33
CA ARG A 28 1.69 -7.52 -10.67
C ARG A 28 0.66 -8.59 -10.93
N GLN A 29 0.97 -9.85 -10.65
CA GLN A 29 0.03 -10.95 -10.86
C GLN A 29 -1.18 -10.87 -9.92
N GLN A 30 -0.98 -10.48 -8.67
CA GLN A 30 -2.07 -10.28 -7.73
C GLN A 30 -2.97 -9.12 -8.15
N ASN A 31 -2.38 -8.03 -8.63
CA ASN A 31 -3.10 -6.85 -9.10
C ASN A 31 -3.99 -7.16 -10.32
N GLU A 32 -3.57 -8.07 -11.20
CA GLU A 32 -4.38 -8.51 -12.34
C GLU A 32 -5.62 -9.29 -11.93
N ASN A 33 -5.55 -10.03 -10.82
CA ASN A 33 -6.63 -10.86 -10.30
C ASN A 33 -7.48 -10.17 -9.23
N MET A 34 -7.17 -8.93 -8.89
CA MET A 34 -7.84 -8.17 -7.84
C MET A 34 -8.94 -7.27 -8.42
N TRP A 35 -10.07 -7.22 -7.74
CA TRP A 35 -11.11 -6.23 -8.05
C TRP A 35 -10.58 -4.84 -7.74
N LYS A 36 -10.55 -3.98 -8.76
CA LYS A 36 -10.04 -2.63 -8.63
C LYS A 36 -11.03 -1.74 -7.90
N ASP A 37 -10.56 -1.05 -6.89
CA ASP A 37 -11.32 -0.04 -6.18
C ASP A 37 -11.33 1.25 -7.01
N VAL A 38 -12.52 1.64 -7.47
CA VAL A 38 -12.74 2.84 -8.30
C VAL A 38 -13.12 4.06 -7.46
N THR A 39 -12.77 4.09 -6.19
CA THR A 39 -13.01 5.27 -5.33
C THR A 39 -12.39 6.51 -5.98
N PRO A 40 -13.17 7.56 -6.29
CA PRO A 40 -12.67 8.73 -6.97
C PRO A 40 -11.72 9.52 -6.07
N PHE A 41 -10.62 10.00 -6.66
CA PHE A 41 -9.76 10.98 -6.01
C PHE A 41 -10.38 12.37 -6.11
N PRO A 42 -10.14 13.25 -5.13
CA PRO A 42 -10.60 14.64 -5.22
C PRO A 42 -9.89 15.36 -6.38
N ASP A 43 -10.57 16.38 -6.91
CA ASP A 43 -10.03 17.18 -8.00
C ASP A 43 -8.76 17.93 -7.55
N GLN A 44 -7.65 17.66 -8.22
CA GLN A 44 -6.34 18.22 -7.89
C GLN A 44 -6.30 19.75 -8.08
N ASP A 45 -6.97 20.26 -9.11
CA ASP A 45 -6.98 21.70 -9.40
C ASP A 45 -7.73 22.47 -8.31
N THR A 46 -8.85 21.95 -7.83
CA THR A 46 -9.60 22.52 -6.69
C THR A 46 -8.75 22.53 -5.43
N ILE A 47 -8.06 21.43 -5.14
CA ILE A 47 -7.17 21.34 -3.97
C ILE A 47 -6.03 22.37 -4.06
N HIS A 48 -5.38 22.49 -5.22
CA HIS A 48 -4.29 23.45 -5.42
C HIS A 48 -4.78 24.88 -5.26
N HIS A 49 -5.98 25.19 -5.78
CA HIS A 49 -6.60 26.50 -5.64
C HIS A 49 -6.88 26.84 -4.17
N ASP A 50 -7.46 25.92 -3.41
CA ASP A 50 -7.77 26.12 -2.00
C ASP A 50 -6.50 26.30 -1.16
N ILE A 51 -5.46 25.50 -1.43
CA ILE A 51 -4.17 25.64 -0.77
C ILE A 51 -3.52 27.00 -1.08
N ALA A 52 -3.63 27.46 -2.33
CA ALA A 52 -3.05 28.75 -2.74
C ALA A 52 -3.70 29.94 -2.03
N GLN A 53 -5.00 29.84 -1.74
CA GLN A 53 -5.74 30.89 -1.04
C GLN A 53 -5.60 30.84 0.48
N ALA A 54 -5.19 29.70 1.05
CA ALA A 54 -5.07 29.54 2.49
C ALA A 54 -3.93 30.39 3.06
N LYS A 55 -4.21 31.11 4.14
CA LYS A 55 -3.21 31.89 4.86
C LYS A 55 -2.22 31.02 5.63
N PHE A 56 -2.71 29.94 6.22
CA PHE A 56 -1.92 28.97 6.96
C PHE A 56 -1.99 27.61 6.27
N ARG A 57 -0.85 26.92 6.19
CA ARG A 57 -0.73 25.62 5.55
C ARG A 57 0.05 24.69 6.44
N SER A 58 -0.46 23.48 6.61
CA SER A 58 0.22 22.44 7.36
C SER A 58 0.42 21.23 6.45
N LYS A 59 1.57 20.59 6.56
CA LYS A 59 1.86 19.33 5.87
C LYS A 59 2.13 18.27 6.91
N LEU A 60 1.38 17.17 6.83
CA LEU A 60 1.58 15.98 7.64
C LEU A 60 2.14 14.88 6.76
N ASP A 61 3.20 14.24 7.20
CA ASP A 61 3.77 13.08 6.54
C ASP A 61 3.62 11.87 7.45
N MET A 62 2.91 10.87 6.97
CA MET A 62 2.65 9.65 7.74
C MET A 62 3.74 8.62 7.47
N THR A 63 4.36 8.13 8.52
CA THR A 63 5.32 7.03 8.43
C THR A 63 4.59 5.74 8.07
N GLU A 64 5.07 5.07 7.02
CA GLU A 64 4.55 3.76 6.59
C GLU A 64 3.01 3.74 6.48
N ALA A 65 2.47 4.73 5.78
CA ALA A 65 1.04 5.01 5.76
C ALA A 65 0.18 3.80 5.33
N TYR A 66 0.60 3.06 4.32
CA TYR A 66 -0.15 1.87 3.87
C TYR A 66 -0.10 0.73 4.87
N GLU A 67 1.01 0.57 5.58
CA GLU A 67 1.20 -0.48 6.57
C GLU A 67 0.39 -0.26 7.85
N GLN A 68 -0.22 0.92 8.01
CA GLN A 68 -1.19 1.18 9.08
C GLN A 68 -2.55 0.53 8.84
N THR A 69 -2.80 0.01 7.64
CA THR A 69 -4.05 -0.67 7.28
C THR A 69 -3.87 -2.18 7.33
N CYS A 70 -4.67 -2.85 8.16
CA CYS A 70 -4.65 -4.30 8.28
C CYS A 70 -5.40 -4.98 7.15
N ILE A 71 -4.92 -6.16 6.75
CA ILE A 71 -5.60 -7.03 5.80
C ILE A 71 -6.62 -7.89 6.54
N ARG A 72 -7.75 -8.17 5.89
CA ARG A 72 -8.75 -9.09 6.44
C ARG A 72 -8.14 -10.46 6.71
N PRO A 73 -8.46 -11.13 7.83
CA PRO A 73 -7.88 -12.44 8.16
C PRO A 73 -8.03 -13.48 7.04
N GLU A 74 -9.16 -13.49 6.34
CA GLU A 74 -9.42 -14.41 5.22
C GLU A 74 -8.55 -14.15 3.98
N ASP A 75 -7.99 -12.95 3.83
CA ASP A 75 -7.18 -12.54 2.68
C ASP A 75 -5.67 -12.58 2.95
N ILE A 76 -5.25 -12.78 4.19
CA ILE A 76 -3.82 -12.83 4.57
C ILE A 76 -3.07 -13.90 3.77
N GLY A 77 -3.68 -15.06 3.55
CA GLY A 77 -3.07 -16.13 2.78
C GLY A 77 -2.75 -15.76 1.33
N LYS A 78 -3.47 -14.80 0.76
CA LYS A 78 -3.23 -14.27 -0.59
C LYS A 78 -2.02 -13.34 -0.66
N MET A 79 -1.57 -12.83 0.49
CA MET A 79 -0.47 -11.88 0.62
C MET A 79 0.83 -12.57 1.03
N THR A 80 1.06 -13.76 0.51
CA THR A 80 2.27 -14.54 0.74
C THR A 80 3.40 -14.04 -0.15
N PHE A 81 4.58 -13.86 0.43
CA PHE A 81 5.78 -13.48 -0.30
C PHE A 81 6.96 -14.41 0.06
N SER A 82 7.87 -14.56 -0.88
CA SER A 82 9.04 -15.41 -0.72
C SER A 82 10.31 -14.56 -0.50
N THR A 83 11.14 -15.03 0.41
CA THR A 83 12.46 -14.47 0.70
C THR A 83 13.50 -15.57 0.72
N ILE A 84 14.78 -15.20 0.83
CA ILE A 84 15.87 -16.17 1.03
C ILE A 84 15.74 -16.95 2.35
N PHE A 85 14.96 -16.44 3.31
CA PHE A 85 14.73 -17.08 4.62
C PHE A 85 13.47 -17.93 4.68
N GLY A 86 12.68 -17.96 3.60
CA GLY A 86 11.43 -18.70 3.53
C GLY A 86 10.26 -17.87 3.05
N MET A 87 9.06 -18.41 3.26
CA MET A 87 7.82 -17.79 2.87
C MET A 87 7.13 -17.15 4.08
N PHE A 88 6.66 -15.94 3.90
CA PHE A 88 5.97 -15.17 4.92
C PHE A 88 4.66 -14.61 4.39
N GLN A 89 3.78 -14.22 5.29
CA GLN A 89 2.49 -13.61 4.94
C GLN A 89 2.41 -12.20 5.52
N SER A 90 2.01 -11.23 4.71
CA SER A 90 1.78 -9.88 5.19
C SER A 90 0.40 -9.76 5.82
N GLN A 91 0.34 -9.15 7.00
CA GLN A 91 -0.91 -8.84 7.70
C GLN A 91 -1.37 -7.40 7.47
N VAL A 92 -0.56 -6.61 6.79
CA VAL A 92 -0.82 -5.20 6.52
C VAL A 92 -0.73 -4.91 5.03
N MET A 93 -1.40 -3.84 4.61
CA MET A 93 -1.41 -3.42 3.21
C MET A 93 -0.01 -3.00 2.76
N GLN A 94 0.43 -3.50 1.63
CA GLN A 94 1.77 -3.26 1.11
C GLN A 94 1.77 -2.21 0.00
N MET A 95 2.88 -1.50 -0.11
CA MET A 95 3.15 -0.63 -1.25
C MET A 95 3.27 -1.49 -2.52
N GLY A 96 2.60 -1.08 -3.59
CA GLY A 96 2.53 -1.84 -4.84
C GLY A 96 1.19 -2.53 -5.07
N ASP A 97 0.36 -2.68 -4.05
CA ASP A 97 -1.04 -3.11 -4.20
C ASP A 97 -1.81 -2.05 -5.02
N CYS A 98 -2.51 -2.48 -6.07
CA CYS A 98 -3.24 -1.56 -6.94
C CYS A 98 -4.36 -0.79 -6.22
N ASN A 99 -4.91 -1.34 -5.15
CA ASN A 99 -5.98 -0.73 -4.36
C ASN A 99 -5.45 0.07 -3.15
N ALA A 100 -4.15 0.05 -2.88
CA ALA A 100 -3.58 0.75 -1.73
C ALA A 100 -3.88 2.27 -1.73
N PRO A 101 -3.67 3.00 -2.83
CA PRO A 101 -3.99 4.43 -2.88
C PRO A 101 -5.47 4.72 -2.61
N SER A 102 -6.38 3.95 -3.22
CA SER A 102 -7.83 4.16 -3.07
C SER A 102 -8.31 3.82 -1.67
N THR A 103 -7.82 2.74 -1.08
CA THR A 103 -8.14 2.34 0.29
C THR A 103 -7.65 3.37 1.29
N PHE A 104 -6.44 3.87 1.12
CA PHE A 104 -5.88 4.91 1.96
C PHE A 104 -6.65 6.23 1.83
N GLN A 105 -6.99 6.63 0.60
CA GLN A 105 -7.81 7.83 0.35
C GLN A 105 -9.17 7.75 1.04
N ARG A 106 -9.82 6.59 0.97
CA ARG A 106 -11.10 6.37 1.66
C ARG A 106 -10.96 6.52 3.18
N SER A 107 -9.90 5.98 3.75
CA SER A 107 -9.61 6.11 5.19
C SER A 107 -9.36 7.57 5.58
N MET A 108 -8.60 8.32 4.78
CA MET A 108 -8.34 9.73 5.02
C MET A 108 -9.61 10.58 4.90
N THR A 109 -10.47 10.28 3.94
CA THR A 109 -11.77 10.96 3.78
C THR A 109 -12.68 10.72 4.97
N ALA A 110 -12.66 9.51 5.56
CA ALA A 110 -13.47 9.19 6.73
C ALA A 110 -12.96 9.89 8.02
N ILE A 111 -11.64 10.14 8.14
CA ILE A 111 -11.03 10.79 9.30
C ILE A 111 -11.13 12.31 9.19
N PHE A 112 -10.89 12.85 8.03
CA PHE A 112 -10.86 14.27 7.72
C PHE A 112 -12.02 14.66 6.81
#